data_d4b62c3f470b48a1c62b5742da654ed7
#
_entry.id   d4b62c3f470b48a1c62b5742da654ed7
#
_cell.length_a   1.000
_cell.length_b   1.000
_cell.length_c   1.000
_cell.angle_alpha   90.00
_cell.angle_beta   90.00
_cell.angle_gamma   90.00
#
_symmetry.space_group_name_H-M   'P 1'
#
loop_
_entity.id
_entity.type
_entity.pdbx_description
1 polymer ?
#
loop_
_entity_poly.entity_id
_entity_poly.type
_entity_poly.pdbx_seq_one_letter_code
_entity_poly.pdbx_strand_id
1 'polypeptide(L)'
;AEGSDQLAAQVALDLGLRVIAPLPVPVELYRDDFDTHARDLLERQLQRVEVVTLPLRHGKSIEEVASHGLARNEQYAQAGIFVSSHCHILLALWDGKHSDQLGGTAQVVHFHLHGEMPGQIERRHIAATLLGLDEETLVYHLPTNREGDADITNVGPRWLTANEGVRSSTDMPSLFDFMFRRHAGFNADTHKYAAEIAAQDDAPSDSAACPIHREFAAADWLAR
;
A
#
# COMPACT_ATOMS: atom_id res chain seq x y z
N ALA A 1 9.35 -6.96 4.80
CA ALA A 1 9.84 -7.51 6.06
C ALA A 1 9.68 -9.02 6.07
N GLU A 2 10.32 -9.68 7.02
CA GLU A 2 10.18 -11.12 7.24
C GLU A 2 8.79 -11.47 7.76
N GLY A 3 8.30 -12.68 7.43
CA GLY A 3 7.01 -13.18 7.92
C GLY A 3 5.81 -12.69 7.13
N SER A 4 4.98 -11.82 7.70
CA SER A 4 3.69 -11.42 7.15
C SER A 4 3.78 -10.79 5.76
N ASP A 5 4.77 -9.95 5.52
CA ASP A 5 4.93 -9.25 4.23
C ASP A 5 5.33 -10.22 3.12
N GLN A 6 6.23 -11.18 3.43
CA GLN A 6 6.59 -12.23 2.48
C GLN A 6 5.42 -13.15 2.17
N LEU A 7 4.59 -13.47 3.18
CA LEU A 7 3.38 -14.27 2.98
C LEU A 7 2.37 -13.53 2.08
N ALA A 8 2.14 -12.25 2.36
CA ALA A 8 1.22 -11.43 1.55
C ALA A 8 1.72 -11.31 0.09
N ALA A 9 3.02 -11.08 -0.10
CA ALA A 9 3.63 -11.04 -1.44
C ALA A 9 3.47 -12.38 -2.16
N GLN A 10 3.69 -13.52 -1.47
CA GLN A 10 3.54 -14.85 -2.06
C GLN A 10 2.10 -15.10 -2.50
N VAL A 11 1.12 -14.81 -1.64
CA VAL A 11 -0.31 -14.96 -1.95
C VAL A 11 -0.70 -14.10 -3.16
N ALA A 12 -0.25 -12.84 -3.21
CA ALA A 12 -0.51 -11.96 -4.33
C ALA A 12 0.06 -12.51 -5.65
N LEU A 13 1.30 -13.01 -5.62
CA LEU A 13 1.94 -13.64 -6.79
C LEU A 13 1.22 -14.92 -7.24
N ASP A 14 0.72 -15.72 -6.31
CA ASP A 14 -0.01 -16.96 -6.61
C ASP A 14 -1.40 -16.66 -7.20
N LEU A 15 -1.99 -15.52 -6.84
CA LEU A 15 -3.22 -15.00 -7.45
C LEU A 15 -2.97 -14.31 -8.81
N GLY A 16 -1.73 -14.23 -9.28
CA GLY A 16 -1.38 -13.57 -10.55
C GLY A 16 -1.46 -12.05 -10.50
N LEU A 17 -1.44 -11.46 -9.31
CA LEU A 17 -1.47 -10.00 -9.15
C LEU A 17 -0.09 -9.39 -9.45
N ARG A 18 -0.09 -8.16 -9.96
CA ARG A 18 1.12 -7.35 -10.06
C ARG A 18 1.55 -6.93 -8.66
N VAL A 19 2.78 -7.25 -8.30
CA VAL A 19 3.35 -6.90 -6.99
C VAL A 19 4.48 -5.90 -7.18
N ILE A 20 4.40 -4.79 -6.46
CA ILE A 20 5.46 -3.78 -6.37
C ILE A 20 6.04 -3.83 -4.96
N ALA A 21 7.33 -4.03 -4.85
CA ALA A 21 8.05 -4.13 -3.58
C ALA A 21 8.91 -2.88 -3.35
N PRO A 22 8.46 -1.89 -2.57
CA PRO A 22 9.29 -0.78 -2.18
C PRO A 22 10.29 -1.23 -1.11
N LEU A 23 11.57 -1.14 -1.42
CA LEU A 23 12.65 -1.47 -0.50
C LEU A 23 13.12 -0.21 0.22
N PRO A 24 13.22 -0.24 1.56
CA PRO A 24 13.68 0.91 2.35
C PRO A 24 15.14 1.28 2.09
N VAL A 25 15.96 0.30 1.74
CA VAL A 25 17.40 0.42 1.50
C VAL A 25 17.78 -0.40 0.26
N PRO A 26 18.99 -0.22 -0.31
CA PRO A 26 19.48 -1.09 -1.39
C PRO A 26 19.34 -2.57 -1.05
N VAL A 27 19.02 -3.37 -2.07
CA VAL A 27 18.69 -4.79 -1.90
C VAL A 27 19.80 -5.59 -1.17
N GLU A 28 21.06 -5.22 -1.38
CA GLU A 28 22.21 -5.83 -0.73
C GLU A 28 22.14 -5.67 0.79
N LEU A 29 21.79 -4.47 1.27
CA LEU A 29 21.60 -4.20 2.70
C LEU A 29 20.30 -4.76 3.24
N TYR A 30 19.24 -4.78 2.39
CA TYR A 30 17.96 -5.31 2.80
C TYR A 30 17.98 -6.80 3.10
N ARG A 31 18.82 -7.55 2.38
CA ARG A 31 19.04 -8.99 2.60
C ARG A 31 19.55 -9.33 4.00
N ASP A 32 20.29 -8.42 4.62
CA ASP A 32 20.89 -8.64 5.94
C ASP A 32 19.86 -8.61 7.08
N ASP A 33 18.62 -8.15 6.81
CA ASP A 33 17.52 -8.17 7.77
C ASP A 33 16.79 -9.52 7.85
N PHE A 34 17.21 -10.51 7.04
CA PHE A 34 16.55 -11.81 6.92
C PHE A 34 17.47 -12.95 7.37
N ASP A 35 16.89 -13.92 8.05
CA ASP A 35 17.60 -15.18 8.26
C ASP A 35 17.80 -15.95 6.93
N THR A 36 18.52 -17.05 6.97
CA THR A 36 18.87 -17.82 5.75
C THR A 36 17.61 -18.29 5.01
N HIS A 37 16.58 -18.76 5.73
CA HIS A 37 15.37 -19.30 5.11
C HIS A 37 14.50 -18.19 4.50
N ALA A 38 14.30 -17.11 5.24
CA ALA A 38 13.55 -15.95 4.78
C ALA A 38 14.26 -15.23 3.61
N ARG A 39 15.60 -15.24 3.59
CA ARG A 39 16.41 -14.71 2.48
C ARG A 39 16.22 -15.50 1.19
N ASP A 40 16.18 -16.83 1.24
CA ASP A 40 15.92 -17.67 0.07
C ASP A 40 14.52 -17.42 -0.51
N LEU A 41 13.54 -17.18 0.35
CA LEU A 41 12.20 -16.79 -0.09
C LEU A 41 12.20 -15.40 -0.73
N LEU A 42 12.85 -14.43 -0.10
CA LEU A 42 13.03 -13.07 -0.63
C LEU A 42 13.61 -13.09 -2.04
N GLU A 43 14.71 -13.83 -2.27
CA GLU A 43 15.36 -13.92 -3.59
C GLU A 43 14.40 -14.45 -4.67
N ARG A 44 13.62 -15.49 -4.35
CA ARG A 44 12.63 -16.02 -5.28
C ARG A 44 11.52 -15.01 -5.57
N GLN A 45 11.08 -14.23 -4.58
CA GLN A 45 10.06 -13.20 -4.75
C GLN A 45 10.58 -12.01 -5.55
N LEU A 46 11.79 -11.54 -5.28
CA LEU A 46 12.41 -10.41 -6.02
C LEU A 46 12.53 -10.67 -7.53
N GLN A 47 12.62 -11.92 -7.97
CA GLN A 47 12.62 -12.27 -9.40
C GLN A 47 11.24 -12.13 -10.07
N ARG A 48 10.16 -12.02 -9.30
CA ARG A 48 8.77 -12.03 -9.77
C ARG A 48 8.02 -10.73 -9.51
N VAL A 49 8.63 -9.80 -8.78
CA VAL A 49 8.02 -8.52 -8.40
C VAL A 49 8.74 -7.35 -9.06
N GLU A 50 8.05 -6.23 -9.15
CA GLU A 50 8.67 -4.95 -9.52
C GLU A 50 9.32 -4.33 -8.27
N VAL A 51 10.63 -4.14 -8.31
CA VAL A 51 11.37 -3.58 -7.17
C VAL A 51 11.53 -2.08 -7.33
N VAL A 52 11.18 -1.33 -6.29
CA VAL A 52 11.40 0.10 -6.19
C VAL A 52 12.29 0.37 -4.98
N THR A 53 13.57 0.63 -5.20
CA THR A 53 14.46 1.06 -4.12
C THR A 53 14.22 2.53 -3.80
N LEU A 54 13.82 2.83 -2.57
CA LEU A 54 13.57 4.19 -2.14
C LEU A 54 14.88 4.97 -1.98
N PRO A 55 14.88 6.28 -2.30
CA PRO A 55 16.05 7.11 -2.06
C PRO A 55 16.33 7.19 -0.56
N LEU A 56 17.61 7.35 -0.20
CA LEU A 56 17.97 7.62 1.18
C LEU A 56 17.41 8.97 1.63
N ARG A 57 17.01 9.03 2.88
CA ARG A 57 16.55 10.28 3.49
C ARG A 57 17.64 11.35 3.37
N HIS A 58 17.23 12.58 3.08
CA HIS A 58 18.14 13.69 2.92
C HIS A 58 19.13 13.80 4.10
N GLY A 59 20.41 13.91 3.79
CA GLY A 59 21.49 14.00 4.78
C GLY A 59 21.92 12.67 5.39
N LYS A 60 21.39 11.51 4.92
CA LYS A 60 21.82 10.20 5.36
C LYS A 60 22.74 9.54 4.33
N SER A 61 23.70 8.74 4.84
CA SER A 61 24.61 7.96 4.02
C SER A 61 24.28 6.47 4.05
N ILE A 62 24.85 5.71 3.11
CA ILE A 62 24.73 4.24 3.06
C ILE A 62 25.27 3.61 4.34
N GLU A 63 26.38 4.12 4.87
CA GLU A 63 27.03 3.62 6.07
C GLU A 63 26.13 3.77 7.32
N GLU A 64 25.41 4.90 7.41
CA GLU A 64 24.49 5.14 8.53
C GLU A 64 23.30 4.19 8.51
N VAL A 65 22.74 3.89 7.32
CA VAL A 65 21.59 2.98 7.18
C VAL A 65 21.98 1.50 7.12
N ALA A 66 23.25 1.19 6.92
CA ALA A 66 23.76 -0.19 6.94
C ALA A 66 23.69 -0.80 8.34
N SER A 67 23.87 0.00 9.39
CA SER A 67 23.76 -0.47 10.77
C SER A 67 22.33 -0.35 11.30
N HIS A 68 21.96 -1.29 12.17
CA HIS A 68 20.70 -1.19 12.91
C HIS A 68 20.73 0.05 13.81
N GLY A 69 19.67 0.87 13.76
CA GLY A 69 19.58 2.08 14.56
C GLY A 69 18.57 3.07 13.99
N LEU A 70 18.62 4.30 14.50
CA LEU A 70 17.64 5.32 14.17
C LEU A 70 17.56 5.61 12.66
N ALA A 71 18.71 5.77 11.98
CA ALA A 71 18.75 6.06 10.54
C ALA A 71 18.06 4.96 9.71
N ARG A 72 18.27 3.70 10.06
CA ARG A 72 17.62 2.56 9.42
C ARG A 72 16.12 2.54 9.71
N ASN A 73 15.71 2.77 10.95
CA ASN A 73 14.29 2.83 11.32
C ASN A 73 13.57 3.99 10.62
N GLU A 74 14.23 5.15 10.46
CA GLU A 74 13.71 6.28 9.68
C GLU A 74 13.50 5.89 8.21
N GLN A 75 14.38 5.08 7.64
CA GLN A 75 14.25 4.60 6.26
C GLN A 75 13.08 3.61 6.12
N TYR A 76 12.89 2.72 7.10
CA TYR A 76 11.69 1.86 7.16
C TYR A 76 10.39 2.66 7.33
N ALA A 77 10.42 3.74 8.12
CA ALA A 77 9.27 4.64 8.22
C ALA A 77 8.94 5.29 6.88
N GLN A 78 9.94 5.69 6.09
CA GLN A 78 9.72 6.18 4.73
C GLN A 78 9.07 5.13 3.82
N ALA A 79 9.48 3.87 3.91
CA ALA A 79 8.85 2.79 3.16
C ALA A 79 7.38 2.61 3.54
N GLY A 80 7.06 2.66 4.83
CA GLY A 80 5.68 2.62 5.32
C GLY A 80 4.84 3.79 4.83
N ILE A 81 5.40 5.02 4.84
CA ILE A 81 4.77 6.22 4.29
C ILE A 81 4.54 6.06 2.78
N PHE A 82 5.53 5.56 2.05
CA PHE A 82 5.42 5.32 0.61
C PHE A 82 4.29 4.34 0.29
N VAL A 83 4.24 3.18 0.96
CA VAL A 83 3.16 2.19 0.79
C VAL A 83 1.81 2.82 1.09
N SER A 84 1.67 3.49 2.23
CA SER A 84 0.43 4.14 2.65
C SER A 84 -0.05 5.19 1.65
N SER A 85 0.88 5.96 1.06
CA SER A 85 0.56 7.03 0.11
C SER A 85 0.22 6.51 -1.30
N HIS A 86 0.43 5.22 -1.59
CA HIS A 86 0.21 4.61 -2.89
C HIS A 86 -0.84 3.48 -2.87
N CYS A 87 -1.57 3.32 -1.77
CA CYS A 87 -2.62 2.32 -1.68
C CYS A 87 -3.97 2.96 -1.29
N HIS A 88 -5.07 2.41 -1.81
CA HIS A 88 -6.44 2.77 -1.43
C HIS A 88 -6.91 1.97 -0.21
N ILE A 89 -6.38 0.76 -0.05
CA ILE A 89 -6.66 -0.12 1.09
C ILE A 89 -5.32 -0.55 1.65
N LEU A 90 -5.06 -0.23 2.91
CA LEU A 90 -3.91 -0.77 3.62
C LEU A 90 -4.29 -2.12 4.25
N LEU A 91 -3.71 -3.21 3.72
CA LEU A 91 -3.82 -4.52 4.34
C LEU A 91 -2.81 -4.62 5.48
N ALA A 92 -3.29 -4.66 6.73
CA ALA A 92 -2.44 -4.68 7.92
C ALA A 92 -2.54 -6.02 8.67
N LEU A 93 -1.47 -6.81 8.62
CA LEU A 93 -1.27 -8.00 9.45
C LEU A 93 -0.58 -7.54 10.75
N TRP A 94 -1.35 -7.40 11.83
CA TRP A 94 -0.90 -6.69 13.01
C TRP A 94 -1.64 -7.18 14.27
N ASP A 95 -0.99 -7.07 15.43
CA ASP A 95 -1.54 -7.50 16.73
C ASP A 95 -2.57 -6.52 17.33
N GLY A 96 -2.81 -5.40 16.67
CA GLY A 96 -3.73 -4.36 17.15
C GLY A 96 -3.15 -3.47 18.27
N LYS A 97 -1.92 -3.71 18.71
CA LYS A 97 -1.32 -2.96 19.82
C LYS A 97 -0.62 -1.71 19.32
N HIS A 98 -0.73 -0.63 20.08
CA HIS A 98 0.07 0.58 19.84
C HIS A 98 1.56 0.28 20.04
N SER A 99 2.42 0.91 19.25
CA SER A 99 3.87 0.80 19.38
C SER A 99 4.53 2.11 19.00
N ASP A 100 5.51 2.53 19.80
CA ASP A 100 6.35 3.71 19.53
C ASP A 100 7.53 3.35 18.60
N GLN A 101 7.64 2.10 18.16
CA GLN A 101 8.73 1.66 17.29
C GLN A 101 8.59 2.32 15.92
N LEU A 102 9.55 3.21 15.62
CA LEU A 102 9.59 3.94 14.35
C LEU A 102 9.68 3.00 13.16
N GLY A 103 8.74 3.16 12.20
CA GLY A 103 8.65 2.33 11.00
C GLY A 103 7.96 0.99 11.20
N GLY A 104 7.45 0.70 12.40
CA GLY A 104 6.67 -0.51 12.68
C GLY A 104 5.23 -0.41 12.14
N THR A 105 4.57 -1.56 11.97
CA THR A 105 3.21 -1.66 11.40
C THR A 105 2.19 -0.78 12.11
N ALA A 106 2.25 -0.69 13.45
CA ALA A 106 1.35 0.17 14.23
C ALA A 106 1.44 1.64 13.80
N GLN A 107 2.65 2.15 13.56
CA GLN A 107 2.85 3.53 13.12
C GLN A 107 2.42 3.74 11.66
N VAL A 108 2.63 2.75 10.78
CA VAL A 108 2.16 2.82 9.39
C VAL A 108 0.63 2.84 9.34
N VAL A 109 -0.05 2.02 10.14
CA VAL A 109 -1.50 2.03 10.29
C VAL A 109 -1.98 3.40 10.81
N HIS A 110 -1.32 3.93 11.85
CA HIS A 110 -1.65 5.24 12.39
C HIS A 110 -1.47 6.35 11.33
N PHE A 111 -0.35 6.33 10.60
CA PHE A 111 -0.11 7.27 9.51
C PHE A 111 -1.18 7.17 8.41
N HIS A 112 -1.55 5.96 8.01
CA HIS A 112 -2.57 5.75 6.99
C HIS A 112 -3.93 6.32 7.43
N LEU A 113 -4.30 6.13 8.69
CA LEU A 113 -5.58 6.61 9.23
C LEU A 113 -5.59 8.12 9.53
N HIS A 114 -4.46 8.70 9.95
CA HIS A 114 -4.43 10.07 10.49
C HIS A 114 -3.50 11.03 9.75
N GLY A 115 -2.65 10.54 8.83
CA GLY A 115 -1.68 11.37 8.10
C GLY A 115 -0.49 11.84 8.95
N GLU A 116 -0.29 11.27 10.13
CA GLU A 116 0.75 11.67 11.07
C GLU A 116 1.69 10.51 11.37
N MET A 117 3.01 10.76 11.29
CA MET A 117 4.03 9.84 11.76
C MET A 117 5.03 10.63 12.61
N PRO A 118 5.07 10.43 13.94
CA PRO A 118 5.90 11.19 14.85
C PRO A 118 7.36 11.25 14.42
N GLY A 119 7.94 12.44 14.43
CA GLY A 119 9.33 12.68 14.03
C GLY A 119 9.64 12.55 12.52
N GLN A 120 8.65 12.26 11.68
CA GLN A 120 8.80 12.12 10.24
C GLN A 120 7.92 13.10 9.46
N ILE A 121 6.63 13.02 9.67
CA ILE A 121 5.62 13.89 9.04
C ILE A 121 4.66 14.32 10.14
N GLU A 122 4.55 15.63 10.35
CA GLU A 122 3.41 16.21 11.03
C GLU A 122 2.29 16.37 9.99
N ARG A 123 1.04 16.21 10.40
CA ARG A 123 -0.12 16.31 9.53
C ARG A 123 -0.02 17.60 8.73
N ARG A 124 0.42 17.52 7.50
CA ARG A 124 0.09 18.55 6.53
C ARG A 124 -1.40 18.37 6.29
N HIS A 125 -2.18 19.42 6.54
CA HIS A 125 -3.42 19.58 5.81
C HIS A 125 -3.00 19.55 4.33
N ILE A 126 -3.05 18.38 3.74
CA ILE A 126 -3.08 18.26 2.29
C ILE A 126 -4.32 19.07 1.98
N ALA A 127 -4.10 20.27 1.43
CA ALA A 127 -5.19 21.13 1.01
C ALA A 127 -6.13 20.20 0.25
N ALA A 128 -7.37 20.10 0.74
CA ALA A 128 -8.37 19.25 0.14
C ALA A 128 -8.23 19.43 -1.35
N THR A 129 -7.80 18.39 -2.04
CA THR A 129 -7.67 18.47 -3.50
C THR A 129 -9.04 18.93 -3.97
N LEU A 130 -9.09 19.94 -4.82
CA LEU A 130 -10.31 20.59 -5.32
C LEU A 130 -11.42 19.63 -5.79
N LEU A 131 -11.15 18.32 -5.81
CA LEU A 131 -12.02 17.22 -6.18
C LEU A 131 -12.11 16.13 -5.09
N GLY A 132 -11.38 16.24 -3.96
CA GLY A 132 -11.44 15.29 -2.86
C GLY A 132 -12.53 15.72 -1.87
N LEU A 133 -13.58 14.95 -1.79
CA LEU A 133 -14.24 14.70 -0.51
C LEU A 133 -13.18 14.29 0.47
N ASP A 134 -13.26 14.65 1.75
CA ASP A 134 -12.37 14.12 2.80
C ASP A 134 -12.21 12.62 2.55
N GLU A 135 -11.09 12.22 1.93
CA GLU A 135 -10.86 10.84 1.57
C GLU A 135 -10.69 10.06 2.86
N GLU A 136 -11.74 9.36 3.24
CA GLU A 136 -11.65 8.38 4.30
C GLU A 136 -10.59 7.37 3.89
N THR A 137 -9.61 7.15 4.76
CA THR A 137 -8.62 6.10 4.56
C THR A 137 -9.16 4.77 5.05
N LEU A 138 -8.82 3.67 4.37
CA LEU A 138 -9.36 2.36 4.64
C LEU A 138 -8.25 1.35 4.96
N VAL A 139 -8.34 0.75 6.15
CA VAL A 139 -7.45 -0.33 6.56
C VAL A 139 -8.24 -1.63 6.65
N TYR A 140 -7.74 -2.70 6.05
CA TYR A 140 -8.22 -4.05 6.33
C TYR A 140 -7.28 -4.72 7.32
N HIS A 141 -7.69 -4.78 8.56
CA HIS A 141 -6.90 -5.33 9.67
C HIS A 141 -7.12 -6.83 9.78
N LEU A 142 -6.04 -7.59 9.61
CA LEU A 142 -5.95 -9.01 9.88
C LEU A 142 -5.20 -9.19 11.23
N PRO A 143 -5.91 -9.49 12.32
CA PRO A 143 -5.26 -9.68 13.62
C PRO A 143 -4.29 -10.86 13.56
N THR A 144 -3.03 -10.61 13.92
CA THR A 144 -1.98 -11.62 13.94
C THR A 144 -1.26 -11.59 15.29
N ASN A 145 -0.94 -12.75 15.84
CA ASN A 145 -0.15 -12.85 17.06
C ASN A 145 1.34 -12.64 16.76
N ARG A 146 2.04 -12.03 17.69
CA ARG A 146 3.50 -12.14 17.73
C ARG A 146 3.90 -13.43 18.44
N GLU A 147 5.05 -13.93 18.11
CA GLU A 147 5.63 -15.09 18.79
C GLU A 147 5.72 -14.82 20.30
N GLY A 148 5.14 -15.71 21.12
CA GLY A 148 5.08 -15.58 22.57
C GLY A 148 3.91 -14.78 23.13
N ASP A 149 3.06 -14.18 22.32
CA ASP A 149 1.85 -13.49 22.79
C ASP A 149 0.71 -14.47 23.08
N ALA A 150 -0.20 -14.05 23.97
CA ALA A 150 -1.45 -14.78 24.21
C ALA A 150 -2.29 -14.79 22.91
N ASP A 151 -2.95 -15.91 22.68
CA ASP A 151 -3.72 -16.15 21.46
C ASP A 151 -4.87 -15.12 21.30
N ILE A 152 -4.82 -14.33 20.20
CA ILE A 152 -5.89 -13.37 19.81
C ILE A 152 -6.90 -14.01 18.84
N THR A 153 -6.95 -15.34 18.74
CA THR A 153 -7.76 -16.10 17.76
C THR A 153 -9.26 -15.81 17.77
N ASN A 154 -9.78 -15.07 18.74
CA ASN A 154 -11.20 -14.73 18.81
C ASN A 154 -11.56 -13.42 18.09
N VAL A 155 -10.59 -12.73 17.49
CA VAL A 155 -10.84 -11.46 16.78
C VAL A 155 -10.68 -11.68 15.28
N GLY A 156 -11.80 -11.74 14.57
CA GLY A 156 -11.81 -11.86 13.11
C GLY A 156 -11.29 -10.60 12.39
N PRO A 157 -11.05 -10.69 11.08
CA PRO A 157 -10.69 -9.55 10.25
C PRO A 157 -11.71 -8.42 10.34
N ARG A 158 -11.26 -7.17 10.23
CA ARG A 158 -12.13 -6.00 10.32
C ARG A 158 -11.61 -4.81 9.50
N TRP A 159 -12.52 -3.95 9.13
CA TRP A 159 -12.25 -2.68 8.47
C TRP A 159 -12.04 -1.59 9.52
N LEU A 160 -11.04 -0.72 9.31
CA LEU A 160 -10.82 0.47 10.14
C LEU A 160 -10.87 1.70 9.24
N THR A 161 -11.53 2.76 9.72
CA THR A 161 -11.57 4.10 9.12
C THR A 161 -11.32 5.14 10.19
N ALA A 162 -10.90 6.34 9.81
CA ALA A 162 -10.55 7.42 10.73
C ALA A 162 -11.49 8.63 10.67
N ASN A 163 -12.63 8.53 10.00
CA ASN A 163 -13.58 9.65 9.96
C ASN A 163 -14.22 9.83 11.33
N GLU A 164 -14.06 11.03 11.95
CA GLU A 164 -14.56 11.35 13.31
C GLU A 164 -14.06 10.39 14.43
N GLY A 165 -12.89 9.78 14.26
CA GLY A 165 -12.30 8.78 15.15
C GLY A 165 -12.23 7.40 14.51
N VAL A 166 -11.35 6.55 15.04
CA VAL A 166 -11.17 5.20 14.49
C VAL A 166 -12.42 4.37 14.71
N ARG A 167 -13.08 3.99 13.61
CA ARG A 167 -14.21 3.07 13.60
C ARG A 167 -13.76 1.69 13.14
N SER A 168 -14.27 0.66 13.78
CA SER A 168 -14.00 -0.74 13.45
C SER A 168 -15.30 -1.45 13.07
N SER A 169 -15.34 -2.11 11.92
CA SER A 169 -16.48 -2.85 11.42
C SER A 169 -16.05 -4.18 10.82
N THR A 170 -16.90 -5.21 10.92
CA THR A 170 -16.75 -6.47 10.18
C THR A 170 -17.13 -6.31 8.72
N ASP A 171 -18.06 -5.40 8.43
CA ASP A 171 -18.53 -5.11 7.08
C ASP A 171 -17.78 -3.92 6.51
N MET A 172 -17.53 -3.95 5.19
CA MET A 172 -16.94 -2.82 4.49
C MET A 172 -17.84 -1.58 4.65
N PRO A 173 -17.28 -0.41 4.99
CA PRO A 173 -18.06 0.82 5.07
C PRO A 173 -18.79 1.10 3.75
N SER A 174 -20.05 1.52 3.84
CA SER A 174 -20.97 1.63 2.69
C SER A 174 -20.46 2.54 1.57
N LEU A 175 -19.75 3.61 1.92
CA LEU A 175 -19.15 4.52 0.93
C LEU A 175 -18.11 3.78 0.08
N PHE A 176 -17.22 3.02 0.70
CA PHE A 176 -16.19 2.25 -0.01
C PHE A 176 -16.80 1.13 -0.84
N ASP A 177 -17.78 0.38 -0.30
CA ASP A 177 -18.50 -0.64 -1.06
C ASP A 177 -19.15 -0.04 -2.32
N PHE A 178 -19.79 1.12 -2.19
CA PHE A 178 -20.37 1.85 -3.32
C PHE A 178 -19.27 2.24 -4.34
N MET A 179 -18.17 2.84 -3.90
CA MET A 179 -17.08 3.26 -4.79
C MET A 179 -16.47 2.08 -5.54
N PHE A 180 -16.15 0.99 -4.83
CA PHE A 180 -15.56 -0.19 -5.47
C PHE A 180 -16.50 -0.88 -6.44
N ARG A 181 -17.80 -0.96 -6.15
CA ARG A 181 -18.80 -1.46 -7.11
C ARG A 181 -18.88 -0.59 -8.37
N ARG A 182 -18.78 0.73 -8.22
CA ARG A 182 -18.75 1.64 -9.37
C ARG A 182 -17.49 1.46 -10.20
N HIS A 183 -16.32 1.33 -9.58
CA HIS A 183 -15.08 1.04 -10.30
C HIS A 183 -15.12 -0.31 -10.99
N ALA A 184 -15.63 -1.35 -10.33
CA ALA A 184 -15.79 -2.66 -10.95
C ALA A 184 -16.75 -2.61 -12.15
N GLY A 185 -17.85 -1.87 -12.06
CA GLY A 185 -18.76 -1.64 -13.17
C GLY A 185 -18.09 -0.93 -14.33
N PHE A 186 -17.37 0.17 -14.05
CA PHE A 186 -16.61 0.89 -15.08
C PHE A 186 -15.58 -0.02 -15.79
N ASN A 187 -14.81 -0.79 -15.03
CA ASN A 187 -13.85 -1.73 -15.61
C ASN A 187 -14.53 -2.79 -16.48
N ALA A 188 -15.65 -3.36 -16.02
CA ALA A 188 -16.40 -4.34 -16.78
C ALA A 188 -16.95 -3.76 -18.09
N ASP A 189 -17.50 -2.53 -18.06
CA ASP A 189 -18.01 -1.84 -19.24
C ASP A 189 -16.86 -1.45 -20.19
N THR A 190 -15.72 -0.99 -19.70
CA THR A 190 -14.53 -0.70 -20.49
C THR A 190 -14.05 -1.96 -21.24
N HIS A 191 -14.03 -3.11 -20.59
CA HIS A 191 -13.70 -4.36 -21.24
C HIS A 191 -14.74 -4.79 -22.28
N LYS A 192 -16.01 -4.68 -21.93
CA LYS A 192 -17.13 -5.06 -22.81
C LYS A 192 -17.16 -4.24 -24.11
N TYR A 193 -16.89 -2.95 -24.02
CA TYR A 193 -16.98 -2.00 -25.13
C TYR A 193 -15.61 -1.57 -25.68
N ALA A 194 -14.56 -2.35 -25.40
CA ALA A 194 -13.18 -1.99 -25.77
C ALA A 194 -12.98 -1.72 -27.26
N ALA A 195 -13.68 -2.46 -28.13
CA ALA A 195 -13.58 -2.28 -29.57
C ALA A 195 -14.24 -0.97 -30.04
N GLU A 196 -15.39 -0.64 -29.49
CA GLU A 196 -16.14 0.59 -29.77
C GLU A 196 -15.40 1.82 -29.26
N ILE A 197 -14.82 1.74 -28.07
CA ILE A 197 -13.98 2.80 -27.48
C ILE A 197 -12.77 3.05 -28.38
N ALA A 198 -12.05 2.00 -28.77
CA ALA A 198 -10.88 2.12 -29.63
C ALA A 198 -11.21 2.66 -31.05
N ALA A 199 -12.39 2.35 -31.57
CA ALA A 199 -12.83 2.83 -32.89
C ALA A 199 -13.18 4.32 -32.91
N GLN A 200 -13.44 4.95 -31.76
CA GLN A 200 -13.76 6.37 -31.62
C GLN A 200 -12.59 7.21 -31.07
N ASP A 201 -11.48 6.57 -30.78
CA ASP A 201 -10.27 7.24 -30.29
C ASP A 201 -9.48 7.83 -31.45
N ASP A 202 -9.70 9.11 -31.74
CA ASP A 202 -8.98 9.88 -32.79
C ASP A 202 -7.60 10.38 -32.32
N ALA A 203 -7.05 9.84 -31.22
CA ALA A 203 -5.79 10.31 -30.67
C ALA A 203 -4.60 10.03 -31.59
N PRO A 204 -3.59 10.92 -31.65
CA PRO A 204 -2.32 10.64 -32.30
C PRO A 204 -1.68 9.37 -31.74
N SER A 205 -1.03 8.58 -32.60
CA SER A 205 -0.47 7.27 -32.23
C SER A 205 0.40 7.26 -30.96
N ASP A 206 1.12 8.34 -30.70
CA ASP A 206 1.99 8.48 -29.51
C ASP A 206 1.21 8.71 -28.21
N SER A 207 0.03 9.36 -28.28
CA SER A 207 -0.81 9.58 -27.09
C SER A 207 -1.74 8.40 -26.79
N ALA A 208 -2.17 7.65 -27.81
CA ALA A 208 -2.99 6.46 -27.64
C ALA A 208 -2.31 5.35 -26.82
N ALA A 209 -0.98 5.32 -26.80
CA ALA A 209 -0.21 4.39 -25.97
C ALA A 209 -0.17 4.79 -24.46
N CYS A 210 -0.52 6.03 -24.13
CA CYS A 210 -0.51 6.51 -22.74
C CYS A 210 -1.67 5.90 -21.93
N PRO A 211 -1.40 5.26 -20.78
CA PRO A 211 -2.46 4.70 -19.92
C PRO A 211 -3.54 5.71 -19.55
N ILE A 212 -3.16 6.95 -19.20
CA ILE A 212 -4.09 8.02 -18.81
C ILE A 212 -5.02 8.38 -19.98
N HIS A 213 -4.50 8.40 -21.21
CA HIS A 213 -5.33 8.69 -22.39
C HIS A 213 -6.38 7.60 -22.60
N ARG A 214 -6.02 6.33 -22.46
CA ARG A 214 -6.97 5.20 -22.59
C ARG A 214 -8.09 5.26 -21.55
N GLU A 215 -7.76 5.56 -20.30
CA GLU A 215 -8.75 5.73 -19.23
C GLU A 215 -9.68 6.93 -19.52
N PHE A 216 -9.13 8.04 -20.01
CA PHE A 216 -9.91 9.19 -20.41
C PHE A 216 -10.86 8.87 -21.58
N ALA A 217 -10.36 8.21 -22.63
CA ALA A 217 -11.19 7.83 -23.79
C ALA A 217 -12.32 6.89 -23.37
N ALA A 218 -12.05 5.93 -22.48
CA ALA A 218 -13.06 5.04 -21.92
C ALA A 218 -14.12 5.80 -21.12
N ALA A 219 -13.70 6.72 -20.25
CA ALA A 219 -14.62 7.52 -19.43
C ALA A 219 -15.49 8.45 -20.30
N ASP A 220 -14.92 9.11 -21.30
CA ASP A 220 -15.65 9.99 -22.22
C ASP A 220 -16.67 9.22 -23.06
N TRP A 221 -16.28 8.03 -23.56
CA TRP A 221 -17.18 7.17 -24.33
C TRP A 221 -18.35 6.65 -23.49
N LEU A 222 -18.11 6.17 -22.28
CA LEU A 222 -19.11 5.63 -21.36
C LEU A 222 -20.04 6.73 -20.79
N ALA A 223 -19.64 7.99 -20.86
CA ALA A 223 -20.45 9.12 -20.40
C ALA A 223 -21.47 9.63 -21.44
N ARG A 224 -21.35 9.20 -22.69
CA ARG A 224 -22.25 9.56 -23.83
C ARG A 224 -23.44 8.62 -23.93
#